data_b217cb1e78755e0e9f8d62a97270538f
#
_entry.id   b217cb1e78755e0e9f8d62a97270538f
#
_cell.length_a   1.000
_cell.length_b   1.000
_cell.length_c   1.000
_cell.angle_alpha   90.00
_cell.angle_beta   90.00
_cell.angle_gamma   90.00
#
_symmetry.space_group_name_H-M   'P 1'
#
loop_
_entity.id
_entity.type
_entity.pdbx_description
1 polymer ?
#
loop_
_entity_poly.entity_id
_entity_poly.type
_entity_poly.pdbx_seq_one_letter_code
_entity_poly.pdbx_strand_id
1 'polypeptide(L)'
;LLSDTFNKNRLLNLVTNLKIGGIVIVMGRVGVLLLNLGGPDQLEDVGPFLFNLFSDPEIIRLPFPSLQRPLAWLISSLRTQKSQENYRQIGGGSPLRQITEAQAQALQEQLQAKGQESQVYIGMRYWHPFTEEAIARIKRDQIDRLVILPLYPQFSISTSGSSFRLLARIWLEDPKLDAIEYTVIPSWYKQPGYLQAMAQLIAQELDSFENPDSVHIFFSAHGVPRSYVDEAGDPYQQEIEECTALVMQTLARSNPHTLAYQSRVGPVEWLQPYTEDAIKELGAQGVKDLLVVPISFVSEHIETLEEIDIEYREVAEASGIHNFRRVPALNTHPTFIEGMADLVVAALKSPSLKLAQVTQLKKKVKMYPQERWQWGITTSAEIWNGRIAMLIGCIGLVIELITGRGILHFVGIL
;
A
#
# COMPACT_ATOMS: atom_id res chain seq x y z
N LEU A 1 -44.63 -13.47 23.10
CA LEU A 1 -43.25 -12.92 22.93
C LEU A 1 -42.22 -14.04 22.69
N LEU A 2 -42.45 -14.94 21.73
CA LEU A 2 -41.49 -15.99 21.31
C LEU A 2 -41.91 -16.54 19.93
N SER A 3 -42.10 -15.67 18.90
CA SER A 3 -42.45 -16.14 17.53
C SER A 3 -41.79 -15.37 16.37
N ASP A 4 -41.00 -14.33 16.64
CA ASP A 4 -40.49 -13.50 15.51
C ASP A 4 -39.02 -13.76 15.10
N THR A 5 -38.28 -14.57 15.83
CA THR A 5 -36.88 -14.89 15.52
C THR A 5 -36.70 -16.05 14.55
N PHE A 6 -37.73 -16.85 14.31
CA PHE A 6 -37.68 -18.05 13.45
C PHE A 6 -37.96 -17.76 11.97
N ASN A 7 -38.45 -16.56 11.63
CA ASN A 7 -38.89 -16.25 10.27
C ASN A 7 -37.83 -15.51 9.42
N LYS A 8 -36.85 -14.84 10.04
CA LYS A 8 -35.77 -14.14 9.30
C LYS A 8 -34.77 -15.08 8.63
N ASN A 9 -34.44 -16.21 9.25
CA ASN A 9 -33.52 -17.19 8.68
C ASN A 9 -34.15 -18.05 7.55
N ARG A 10 -35.48 -18.09 7.45
CA ARG A 10 -36.17 -18.77 6.34
C ARG A 10 -36.32 -17.89 5.10
N LEU A 11 -36.39 -16.57 5.25
CA LEU A 11 -36.42 -15.61 4.15
C LEU A 11 -35.04 -15.41 3.50
N LEU A 12 -33.94 -15.49 4.28
CA LEU A 12 -32.57 -15.45 3.72
C LEU A 12 -32.23 -16.68 2.84
N ASN A 13 -32.87 -17.84 3.07
CA ASN A 13 -32.66 -19.04 2.26
C ASN A 13 -33.55 -19.10 1.00
N LEU A 14 -34.45 -18.15 0.79
CA LEU A 14 -35.39 -18.15 -0.34
C LEU A 14 -34.92 -17.30 -1.52
N VAL A 15 -33.91 -16.43 -1.36
CA VAL A 15 -33.44 -15.52 -2.41
C VAL A 15 -32.31 -16.15 -3.27
N THR A 16 -31.69 -17.23 -2.83
CA THR A 16 -30.55 -17.87 -3.51
C THR A 16 -30.89 -18.94 -4.55
N ASN A 17 -32.18 -19.20 -4.81
CA ASN A 17 -32.60 -20.25 -5.75
C ASN A 17 -33.56 -19.72 -6.81
N LEU A 18 -33.02 -19.20 -7.89
CA LEU A 18 -33.84 -18.95 -9.13
C LEU A 18 -34.09 -20.27 -9.86
N LYS A 19 -35.34 -20.75 -9.88
CA LYS A 19 -35.76 -21.89 -10.71
C LYS A 19 -36.13 -21.40 -12.11
N ILE A 20 -35.26 -21.61 -13.07
CA ILE A 20 -35.60 -21.46 -14.50
C ILE A 20 -35.52 -22.85 -15.13
N GLY A 21 -36.70 -23.36 -15.60
CA GLY A 21 -36.75 -24.63 -16.34
C GLY A 21 -36.33 -25.88 -15.56
N GLY A 22 -36.58 -25.95 -14.26
CA GLY A 22 -36.27 -27.14 -13.44
C GLY A 22 -34.81 -27.24 -12.96
N ILE A 23 -33.93 -26.32 -13.36
CA ILE A 23 -32.53 -26.23 -12.89
C ILE A 23 -32.48 -25.24 -11.72
N VAL A 24 -32.09 -25.73 -10.56
CA VAL A 24 -31.77 -24.86 -9.39
C VAL A 24 -30.38 -24.30 -9.63
N ILE A 25 -30.30 -23.05 -10.08
CA ILE A 25 -29.03 -22.33 -10.12
C ILE A 25 -28.73 -21.88 -8.69
N VAL A 26 -27.89 -22.59 -7.99
CA VAL A 26 -27.30 -22.14 -6.74
C VAL A 26 -26.31 -21.04 -7.11
N MET A 27 -26.70 -19.78 -6.94
CA MET A 27 -25.74 -18.68 -7.06
C MET A 27 -24.78 -18.77 -5.85
N GLY A 28 -23.52 -19.12 -6.11
CA GLY A 28 -22.50 -19.19 -5.08
C GLY A 28 -22.36 -17.86 -4.33
N ARG A 29 -22.07 -17.92 -3.04
CA ARG A 29 -21.84 -16.72 -2.20
C ARG A 29 -20.58 -16.01 -2.67
N VAL A 30 -20.74 -14.74 -3.07
CA VAL A 30 -19.65 -13.91 -3.57
C VAL A 30 -19.06 -13.09 -2.43
N GLY A 31 -17.73 -13.12 -2.30
CA GLY A 31 -16.96 -12.25 -1.44
C GLY A 31 -16.04 -11.33 -2.22
N VAL A 32 -15.73 -10.17 -1.66
CA VAL A 32 -14.67 -9.27 -2.12
C VAL A 32 -13.71 -9.06 -0.97
N LEU A 33 -12.42 -9.34 -1.18
CA LEU A 33 -11.36 -9.09 -0.21
C LEU A 33 -10.59 -7.84 -0.61
N LEU A 34 -10.81 -6.75 0.12
CA LEU A 34 -10.00 -5.54 0.01
C LEU A 34 -8.70 -5.74 0.78
N LEU A 35 -7.57 -5.46 0.13
CA LEU A 35 -6.25 -5.53 0.75
C LEU A 35 -5.69 -4.13 0.93
N ASN A 36 -5.20 -3.83 2.14
CA ASN A 36 -4.56 -2.57 2.45
C ASN A 36 -3.37 -2.78 3.40
N LEU A 37 -2.57 -1.71 3.63
CA LEU A 37 -1.38 -1.75 4.47
C LEU A 37 -1.74 -1.98 5.95
N GLY A 38 -2.73 -1.24 6.43
CA GLY A 38 -3.02 -1.08 7.84
C GLY A 38 -2.25 0.10 8.46
N GLY A 39 -2.69 0.52 9.62
CA GLY A 39 -2.06 1.58 10.39
C GLY A 39 -2.50 1.50 11.85
N PRO A 40 -1.75 2.10 12.80
CA PRO A 40 -2.08 2.03 14.22
C PRO A 40 -3.36 2.81 14.50
N ASP A 41 -4.29 2.20 15.24
CA ASP A 41 -5.57 2.84 15.58
C ASP A 41 -5.37 3.95 16.65
N GLN A 42 -4.34 3.83 17.48
CA GLN A 42 -3.99 4.75 18.57
C GLN A 42 -2.47 4.77 18.80
N LEU A 43 -1.99 5.70 19.63
CA LEU A 43 -0.54 5.92 19.83
C LEU A 43 0.18 4.69 20.40
N GLU A 44 -0.48 3.93 21.25
CA GLU A 44 0.06 2.70 21.85
C GLU A 44 0.33 1.62 20.82
N ASP A 45 -0.40 1.62 19.73
CA ASP A 45 -0.31 0.64 18.64
C ASP A 45 0.87 0.91 17.70
N VAL A 46 1.45 2.12 17.74
CA VAL A 46 2.54 2.53 16.82
C VAL A 46 3.74 1.60 16.89
N GLY A 47 4.22 1.27 18.10
CA GLY A 47 5.35 0.37 18.27
C GLY A 47 5.11 -1.03 17.69
N PRO A 48 4.03 -1.73 18.10
CA PRO A 48 3.63 -3.01 17.52
C PRO A 48 3.42 -2.98 16.00
N PHE A 49 2.78 -1.94 15.47
CA PHE A 49 2.60 -1.75 14.03
C PHE A 49 3.95 -1.66 13.30
N LEU A 50 4.85 -0.81 13.76
CA LEU A 50 6.20 -0.68 13.18
C LEU A 50 6.99 -1.99 13.27
N PHE A 51 6.84 -2.74 14.36
CA PHE A 51 7.47 -4.05 14.49
C PHE A 51 6.95 -5.03 13.42
N ASN A 52 5.64 -5.07 13.19
CA ASN A 52 5.05 -5.91 12.14
C ASN A 52 5.55 -5.50 10.75
N LEU A 53 5.56 -4.20 10.46
CA LEU A 53 6.04 -3.63 9.20
C LEU A 53 7.50 -4.00 8.93
N PHE A 54 8.41 -3.76 9.88
CA PHE A 54 9.83 -4.04 9.71
C PHE A 54 10.20 -5.53 9.82
N SER A 55 9.28 -6.35 10.35
CA SER A 55 9.43 -7.81 10.35
C SER A 55 9.18 -8.45 8.97
N ASP A 56 8.60 -7.69 8.03
CA ASP A 56 8.37 -8.20 6.67
C ASP A 56 9.68 -8.18 5.87
N PRO A 57 10.15 -9.34 5.36
CA PRO A 57 11.32 -9.41 4.50
C PRO A 57 11.18 -8.65 3.17
N GLU A 58 9.96 -8.28 2.78
CA GLU A 58 9.71 -7.47 1.59
C GLU A 58 9.95 -5.97 1.83
N ILE A 59 9.92 -5.54 3.09
CA ILE A 59 10.21 -4.15 3.49
C ILE A 59 11.70 -4.00 3.84
N ILE A 60 12.23 -4.92 4.67
CA ILE A 60 13.66 -4.93 5.01
C ILE A 60 14.23 -6.29 4.66
N ARG A 61 15.10 -6.33 3.64
CA ARG A 61 15.74 -7.56 3.20
C ARG A 61 17.06 -7.78 3.91
N LEU A 62 17.14 -8.85 4.66
CA LEU A 62 18.37 -9.28 5.31
C LEU A 62 18.88 -10.58 4.70
N PRO A 63 20.21 -10.75 4.63
CA PRO A 63 20.81 -11.99 4.15
C PRO A 63 20.58 -13.16 5.10
N PHE A 64 20.31 -12.88 6.38
CA PHE A 64 20.08 -13.86 7.43
C PHE A 64 18.67 -13.71 8.00
N PRO A 65 17.73 -14.61 7.65
CA PRO A 65 16.34 -14.53 8.14
C PRO A 65 16.21 -14.53 9.67
N SER A 66 17.17 -15.16 10.38
CA SER A 66 17.19 -15.19 11.84
C SER A 66 17.40 -13.82 12.49
N LEU A 67 17.99 -12.86 11.77
CA LEU A 67 18.18 -11.48 12.23
C LEU A 67 17.00 -10.56 11.95
N GLN A 68 16.00 -11.01 11.17
CA GLN A 68 14.87 -10.18 10.76
C GLN A 68 14.11 -9.61 11.97
N ARG A 69 13.66 -10.47 12.87
CA ARG A 69 12.88 -10.04 14.04
C ARG A 69 13.69 -9.23 15.05
N PRO A 70 14.93 -9.61 15.43
CA PRO A 70 15.77 -8.75 16.28
C PRO A 70 16.02 -7.35 15.70
N LEU A 71 16.29 -7.25 14.41
CA LEU A 71 16.49 -5.96 13.76
C LEU A 71 15.17 -5.15 13.68
N ALA A 72 14.08 -5.80 13.33
CA ALA A 72 12.75 -5.18 13.33
C ALA A 72 12.42 -4.58 14.71
N TRP A 73 12.68 -5.34 15.77
CA TRP A 73 12.49 -4.86 17.14
C TRP A 73 13.35 -3.63 17.46
N LEU A 74 14.62 -3.66 17.08
CA LEU A 74 15.53 -2.52 17.32
C LEU A 74 15.06 -1.28 16.55
N ILE A 75 14.78 -1.40 15.25
CA ILE A 75 14.33 -0.29 14.41
C ILE A 75 12.99 0.26 14.90
N SER A 76 12.03 -0.60 15.20
CA SER A 76 10.72 -0.17 15.71
C SER A 76 10.87 0.57 17.03
N SER A 77 11.66 0.06 17.97
CA SER A 77 11.90 0.70 19.27
C SER A 77 12.50 2.10 19.12
N LEU A 78 13.48 2.27 18.23
CA LEU A 78 14.13 3.56 17.97
C LEU A 78 13.20 4.57 17.27
N ARG A 79 12.28 4.10 16.43
CA ARG A 79 11.37 4.95 15.63
C ARG A 79 10.04 5.24 16.31
N THR A 80 9.64 4.45 17.31
CA THR A 80 8.30 4.55 17.92
C THR A 80 8.01 5.96 18.42
N GLN A 81 8.91 6.59 19.16
CA GLN A 81 8.66 7.91 19.74
C GLN A 81 8.45 8.99 18.66
N LYS A 82 9.32 9.03 17.65
CA LYS A 82 9.15 9.98 16.53
C LYS A 82 7.86 9.71 15.77
N SER A 83 7.56 8.46 15.48
CA SER A 83 6.31 8.10 14.76
C SER A 83 5.07 8.42 15.59
N GLN A 84 5.08 8.24 16.91
CA GLN A 84 3.99 8.66 17.79
C GLN A 84 3.77 10.17 17.74
N GLU A 85 4.84 10.97 17.64
CA GLU A 85 4.71 12.42 17.49
C GLU A 85 4.01 12.78 16.18
N ASN A 86 4.42 12.17 15.07
CA ASN A 86 3.79 12.36 13.78
C ASN A 86 2.29 11.94 13.81
N TYR A 87 1.97 10.81 14.43
CA TYR A 87 0.55 10.40 14.59
C TYR A 87 -0.25 11.34 15.49
N ARG A 88 0.35 11.98 16.51
CA ARG A 88 -0.35 13.00 17.32
C ARG A 88 -0.79 14.19 16.50
N GLN A 89 0.01 14.62 15.54
CA GLN A 89 -0.30 15.77 14.68
C GLN A 89 -1.53 15.52 13.79
N ILE A 90 -1.85 14.24 13.50
CA ILE A 90 -2.99 13.86 12.67
C ILE A 90 -4.19 13.28 13.47
N GLY A 91 -4.19 13.45 14.80
CA GLY A 91 -5.32 13.04 15.66
C GLY A 91 -5.05 11.83 16.55
N GLY A 92 -3.83 11.32 16.64
CA GLY A 92 -3.43 10.27 17.58
C GLY A 92 -3.46 8.84 17.06
N GLY A 93 -3.88 8.65 15.79
CA GLY A 93 -3.90 7.35 15.11
C GLY A 93 -4.07 7.50 13.61
N SER A 94 -4.04 6.40 12.90
CA SER A 94 -4.28 6.37 11.44
C SER A 94 -5.78 6.30 11.15
N PRO A 95 -6.33 7.16 10.28
CA PRO A 95 -7.72 7.05 9.84
C PRO A 95 -7.93 5.91 8.84
N LEU A 96 -6.87 5.23 8.40
CA LEU A 96 -6.88 4.28 7.31
C LEU A 96 -7.89 3.15 7.49
N ARG A 97 -8.01 2.62 8.72
CA ARG A 97 -8.98 1.56 9.03
C ARG A 97 -10.41 2.04 8.85
N GLN A 98 -10.78 3.17 9.45
CA GLN A 98 -12.13 3.73 9.37
C GLN A 98 -12.51 4.05 7.91
N ILE A 99 -11.58 4.63 7.15
CA ILE A 99 -11.78 4.94 5.73
C ILE A 99 -11.96 3.64 4.92
N THR A 100 -11.14 2.61 5.16
CA THR A 100 -11.26 1.33 4.46
C THR A 100 -12.57 0.61 4.80
N GLU A 101 -13.04 0.71 6.05
CA GLU A 101 -14.37 0.19 6.46
C GLU A 101 -15.49 0.93 5.72
N ALA A 102 -15.42 2.26 5.60
CA ALA A 102 -16.37 3.05 4.84
C ALA A 102 -16.33 2.72 3.33
N GLN A 103 -15.14 2.53 2.75
CA GLN A 103 -14.98 2.07 1.36
C GLN A 103 -15.59 0.69 1.15
N ALA A 104 -15.38 -0.25 2.08
CA ALA A 104 -15.95 -1.59 2.01
C ALA A 104 -17.49 -1.57 2.05
N GLN A 105 -18.06 -0.76 2.93
CA GLN A 105 -19.51 -0.59 3.02
C GLN A 105 -20.08 0.04 1.75
N ALA A 106 -19.51 1.15 1.29
CA ALA A 106 -19.96 1.84 0.07
C ALA A 106 -19.83 0.94 -1.17
N LEU A 107 -18.75 0.16 -1.29
CA LEU A 107 -18.58 -0.82 -2.34
C LEU A 107 -19.65 -1.91 -2.28
N GLN A 108 -19.97 -2.43 -1.11
CA GLN A 108 -21.01 -3.46 -0.93
C GLN A 108 -22.38 -2.94 -1.36
N GLU A 109 -22.73 -1.70 -0.98
CA GLU A 109 -23.98 -1.05 -1.37
C GLU A 109 -24.03 -0.84 -2.90
N GLN A 110 -22.92 -0.38 -3.50
CA GLN A 110 -22.83 -0.17 -4.94
C GLN A 110 -22.91 -1.49 -5.75
N LEU A 111 -22.30 -2.57 -5.24
CA LEU A 111 -22.41 -3.90 -5.85
C LEU A 111 -23.86 -4.41 -5.78
N GLN A 112 -24.53 -4.21 -4.65
CA GLN A 112 -25.96 -4.56 -4.52
C GLN A 112 -26.83 -3.77 -5.49
N ALA A 113 -26.59 -2.46 -5.66
CA ALA A 113 -27.29 -1.61 -6.63
C ALA A 113 -27.07 -2.10 -8.08
N LYS A 114 -25.92 -2.68 -8.39
CA LYS A 114 -25.62 -3.31 -9.69
C LYS A 114 -26.16 -4.74 -9.82
N GLY A 115 -26.96 -5.23 -8.84
CA GLY A 115 -27.55 -6.57 -8.83
C GLY A 115 -26.56 -7.69 -8.47
N GLN A 116 -25.37 -7.33 -7.95
CA GLN A 116 -24.37 -8.28 -7.48
C GLN A 116 -24.38 -8.33 -5.95
N GLU A 117 -25.12 -9.29 -5.39
CA GLU A 117 -25.08 -9.54 -3.95
C GLU A 117 -23.71 -10.10 -3.56
N SER A 118 -23.01 -9.43 -2.66
CA SER A 118 -21.67 -9.81 -2.23
C SER A 118 -21.34 -9.27 -0.83
N GLN A 119 -20.45 -9.98 -0.13
CA GLN A 119 -19.92 -9.57 1.17
C GLN A 119 -18.51 -9.02 0.98
N VAL A 120 -18.25 -7.83 1.51
CA VAL A 120 -16.91 -7.22 1.43
C VAL A 120 -16.15 -7.45 2.73
N TYR A 121 -14.91 -7.92 2.60
CA TYR A 121 -13.97 -8.21 3.69
C TYR A 121 -12.75 -7.31 3.56
N ILE A 122 -12.12 -7.00 4.70
CA ILE A 122 -10.92 -6.18 4.76
C ILE A 122 -9.79 -7.02 5.34
N GLY A 123 -8.67 -7.09 4.63
CA GLY A 123 -7.43 -7.72 5.07
C GLY A 123 -6.30 -6.71 5.07
N MET A 124 -5.84 -6.31 6.25
CA MET A 124 -4.68 -5.45 6.41
C MET A 124 -3.40 -6.29 6.48
N ARG A 125 -2.28 -5.70 5.99
CA ARG A 125 -1.00 -6.41 5.95
C ARG A 125 -0.25 -6.37 7.28
N TYR A 126 -0.26 -5.22 7.96
CA TYR A 126 0.58 -4.99 9.14
C TYR A 126 -0.17 -4.61 10.40
N TRP A 127 -1.49 -4.43 10.33
CA TRP A 127 -2.34 -4.15 11.47
C TRP A 127 -3.72 -4.80 11.34
N HIS A 128 -4.58 -4.65 12.35
CA HIS A 128 -5.93 -5.21 12.37
C HIS A 128 -6.90 -4.47 11.43
N PRO A 129 -7.85 -5.20 10.84
CA PRO A 129 -7.96 -6.67 10.82
C PRO A 129 -6.92 -7.30 9.90
N PHE A 130 -6.10 -8.20 10.42
CA PHE A 130 -5.09 -8.88 9.61
C PHE A 130 -5.73 -9.69 8.46
N THR A 131 -4.95 -9.93 7.40
CA THR A 131 -5.40 -10.74 6.26
C THR A 131 -5.87 -12.14 6.71
N GLU A 132 -5.21 -12.74 7.68
CA GLU A 132 -5.56 -14.04 8.28
C GLU A 132 -6.94 -14.00 8.96
N GLU A 133 -7.28 -12.90 9.62
CA GLU A 133 -8.59 -12.69 10.26
C GLU A 133 -9.70 -12.58 9.20
N ALA A 134 -9.41 -11.87 8.09
CA ALA A 134 -10.34 -11.78 6.97
C ALA A 134 -10.60 -13.16 6.33
N ILE A 135 -9.55 -13.95 6.11
CA ILE A 135 -9.67 -15.31 5.57
C ILE A 135 -10.47 -16.22 6.51
N ALA A 136 -10.28 -16.10 7.82
CA ALA A 136 -11.08 -16.86 8.80
C ALA A 136 -12.58 -16.50 8.70
N ARG A 137 -12.92 -15.23 8.48
CA ARG A 137 -14.31 -14.77 8.27
C ARG A 137 -14.88 -15.27 6.93
N ILE A 138 -14.12 -15.19 5.85
CA ILE A 138 -14.49 -15.70 4.51
C ILE A 138 -14.85 -17.19 4.59
N LYS A 139 -14.04 -17.99 5.29
CA LYS A 139 -14.31 -19.42 5.51
C LYS A 139 -15.56 -19.68 6.32
N ARG A 140 -15.75 -18.91 7.44
CA ARG A 140 -16.94 -19.03 8.31
C ARG A 140 -18.21 -18.70 7.54
N ASP A 141 -18.18 -17.70 6.68
CA ASP A 141 -19.31 -17.22 5.92
C ASP A 141 -19.55 -18.05 4.65
N GLN A 142 -18.71 -19.08 4.42
CA GLN A 142 -18.83 -20.07 3.33
C GLN A 142 -18.89 -19.39 1.95
N ILE A 143 -17.94 -18.51 1.70
CA ILE A 143 -17.82 -17.85 0.39
C ILE A 143 -17.34 -18.87 -0.64
N ASP A 144 -18.02 -18.94 -1.79
CA ASP A 144 -17.71 -19.85 -2.89
C ASP A 144 -16.82 -19.18 -3.95
N ARG A 145 -17.04 -17.87 -4.17
CA ARG A 145 -16.31 -17.07 -5.16
C ARG A 145 -15.75 -15.82 -4.51
N LEU A 146 -14.46 -15.55 -4.68
CA LEU A 146 -13.75 -14.44 -4.05
C LEU A 146 -13.05 -13.57 -5.08
N VAL A 147 -13.32 -12.26 -5.07
CA VAL A 147 -12.51 -11.27 -5.79
C VAL A 147 -11.52 -10.65 -4.83
N ILE A 148 -10.23 -10.70 -5.16
CA ILE A 148 -9.15 -10.10 -4.37
C ILE A 148 -8.76 -8.78 -5.03
N LEU A 149 -9.02 -7.66 -4.33
CA LEU A 149 -8.83 -6.30 -4.82
C LEU A 149 -7.92 -5.51 -3.86
N PRO A 150 -6.66 -5.29 -4.21
CA PRO A 150 -5.79 -4.42 -3.43
C PRO A 150 -6.23 -2.95 -3.59
N LEU A 151 -6.21 -2.19 -2.51
CA LEU A 151 -6.46 -0.74 -2.51
C LEU A 151 -5.19 0.05 -2.90
N TYR A 152 -4.40 -0.54 -3.79
CA TYR A 152 -3.24 0.06 -4.45
C TYR A 152 -3.52 0.06 -5.95
N PRO A 153 -3.75 1.23 -6.57
CA PRO A 153 -4.04 1.28 -8.01
C PRO A 153 -2.91 0.70 -8.86
N GLN A 154 -1.67 1.05 -8.49
CA GLN A 154 -0.46 0.56 -9.13
C GLN A 154 0.09 -0.65 -8.40
N PHE A 155 0.69 -1.57 -9.15
CA PHE A 155 1.35 -2.72 -8.54
C PHE A 155 2.77 -2.37 -8.13
N SER A 156 3.14 -2.76 -6.89
CA SER A 156 4.53 -2.89 -6.47
C SER A 156 4.79 -4.21 -5.76
N ILE A 157 6.03 -4.69 -5.85
CA ILE A 157 6.50 -5.87 -5.12
C ILE A 157 6.29 -5.71 -3.61
N SER A 158 6.49 -4.50 -3.07
CA SER A 158 6.39 -4.21 -1.64
C SER A 158 4.96 -4.03 -1.12
N THR A 159 3.98 -3.77 -1.99
CA THR A 159 2.57 -3.53 -1.63
C THR A 159 1.67 -4.71 -2.05
N SER A 160 1.04 -4.63 -3.22
CA SER A 160 0.20 -5.72 -3.75
C SER A 160 0.94 -7.05 -3.80
N GLY A 161 2.23 -7.02 -4.18
CA GLY A 161 3.08 -8.21 -4.26
C GLY A 161 3.29 -8.87 -2.90
N SER A 162 3.56 -8.10 -1.83
CA SER A 162 3.68 -8.62 -0.46
C SER A 162 2.37 -9.26 0.01
N SER A 163 1.24 -8.57 -0.20
CA SER A 163 -0.08 -9.09 0.17
C SER A 163 -0.45 -10.37 -0.59
N PHE A 164 -0.13 -10.46 -1.88
CA PHE A 164 -0.40 -11.66 -2.68
C PHE A 164 0.49 -12.84 -2.26
N ARG A 165 1.74 -12.62 -1.86
CA ARG A 165 2.61 -13.69 -1.34
C ARG A 165 2.12 -14.20 0.01
N LEU A 166 1.63 -13.31 0.88
CA LEU A 166 0.98 -13.73 2.12
C LEU A 166 -0.23 -14.62 1.83
N LEU A 167 -1.13 -14.18 0.95
CA LEU A 167 -2.30 -14.96 0.55
C LEU A 167 -1.91 -16.31 -0.07
N ALA A 168 -0.93 -16.32 -0.97
CA ALA A 168 -0.46 -17.56 -1.58
C ALA A 168 0.07 -18.56 -0.55
N ARG A 169 0.75 -18.09 0.50
CA ARG A 169 1.19 -18.93 1.62
C ARG A 169 -0.01 -19.45 2.40
N ILE A 170 -0.98 -18.60 2.76
CA ILE A 170 -2.19 -19.02 3.47
C ILE A 170 -2.95 -20.10 2.69
N TRP A 171 -3.08 -19.96 1.35
CA TRP A 171 -3.70 -20.97 0.49
C TRP A 171 -2.94 -22.29 0.48
N LEU A 172 -1.60 -22.26 0.50
CA LEU A 172 -0.78 -23.48 0.56
C LEU A 172 -0.87 -24.20 1.90
N GLU A 173 -1.09 -23.45 2.99
CA GLU A 173 -1.15 -23.98 4.36
C GLU A 173 -2.55 -24.50 4.74
N ASP A 174 -3.61 -24.07 4.03
CA ASP A 174 -5.00 -24.47 4.32
C ASP A 174 -5.73 -25.03 3.08
N PRO A 175 -5.73 -26.35 2.89
CA PRO A 175 -6.41 -27.00 1.75
C PRO A 175 -7.92 -26.75 1.67
N LYS A 176 -8.56 -26.28 2.76
CA LYS A 176 -9.99 -25.93 2.74
C LYS A 176 -10.28 -24.72 1.84
N LEU A 177 -9.27 -23.89 1.57
CA LEU A 177 -9.37 -22.76 0.68
C LEU A 177 -9.41 -23.15 -0.80
N ASP A 178 -9.00 -24.37 -1.16
CA ASP A 178 -9.05 -24.85 -2.55
C ASP A 178 -10.47 -24.96 -3.10
N ALA A 179 -11.47 -25.05 -2.20
CA ALA A 179 -12.89 -25.02 -2.58
C ALA A 179 -13.37 -23.64 -3.02
N ILE A 180 -12.64 -22.56 -2.69
CA ILE A 180 -12.99 -21.18 -3.05
C ILE A 180 -12.45 -20.87 -4.44
N GLU A 181 -13.35 -20.59 -5.39
CA GLU A 181 -12.95 -20.00 -6.66
C GLU A 181 -12.57 -18.53 -6.44
N TYR A 182 -11.35 -18.12 -6.80
CA TYR A 182 -10.94 -16.73 -6.62
C TYR A 182 -10.33 -16.12 -7.87
N THR A 183 -10.49 -14.80 -7.98
CA THR A 183 -9.89 -13.97 -9.04
C THR A 183 -9.12 -12.83 -8.40
N VAL A 184 -7.90 -12.58 -8.87
CA VAL A 184 -7.04 -11.50 -8.39
C VAL A 184 -7.05 -10.34 -9.38
N ILE A 185 -7.20 -9.11 -8.90
CA ILE A 185 -7.01 -7.88 -9.66
C ILE A 185 -5.62 -7.33 -9.29
N PRO A 186 -4.58 -7.53 -10.12
CA PRO A 186 -3.21 -7.23 -9.71
C PRO A 186 -2.87 -5.73 -9.73
N SER A 187 -3.49 -4.97 -10.63
CA SER A 187 -3.26 -3.53 -10.85
C SER A 187 -4.47 -2.97 -11.59
N TRP A 188 -4.86 -1.72 -11.31
CA TRP A 188 -6.08 -1.12 -11.85
C TRP A 188 -6.01 0.42 -12.02
N TYR A 189 -4.81 1.00 -12.08
CA TYR A 189 -4.60 2.45 -12.25
C TYR A 189 -5.21 3.04 -13.52
N LYS A 190 -5.58 2.20 -14.51
CA LYS A 190 -6.27 2.61 -15.76
C LYS A 190 -7.80 2.61 -15.63
N GLN A 191 -8.34 2.28 -14.47
CA GLN A 191 -9.78 2.18 -14.29
C GLN A 191 -10.44 3.56 -14.48
N PRO A 192 -11.43 3.71 -15.40
CA PRO A 192 -11.97 5.02 -15.76
C PRO A 192 -12.56 5.80 -14.61
N GLY A 193 -13.31 5.15 -13.69
CA GLY A 193 -13.89 5.80 -12.53
C GLY A 193 -12.85 6.30 -11.54
N TYR A 194 -11.71 5.59 -11.40
CA TYR A 194 -10.57 6.07 -10.62
C TYR A 194 -9.97 7.34 -11.24
N LEU A 195 -9.67 7.32 -12.53
CA LEU A 195 -9.08 8.45 -13.25
C LEU A 195 -10.02 9.66 -13.22
N GLN A 196 -11.31 9.44 -13.42
CA GLN A 196 -12.33 10.49 -13.40
C GLN A 196 -12.49 11.09 -12.00
N ALA A 197 -12.53 10.28 -10.95
CA ALA A 197 -12.62 10.77 -9.57
C ALA A 197 -11.40 11.61 -9.20
N MET A 198 -10.18 11.16 -9.57
CA MET A 198 -8.96 11.92 -9.35
C MET A 198 -8.99 13.25 -10.11
N ALA A 199 -9.37 13.26 -11.38
CA ALA A 199 -9.49 14.47 -12.19
C ALA A 199 -10.53 15.44 -11.62
N GLN A 200 -11.67 14.94 -11.10
CA GLN A 200 -12.69 15.75 -10.45
C GLN A 200 -12.15 16.46 -9.19
N LEU A 201 -11.44 15.73 -8.32
CA LEU A 201 -10.85 16.32 -7.11
C LEU A 201 -9.76 17.34 -7.46
N ILE A 202 -8.91 17.06 -8.44
CA ILE A 202 -7.90 18.01 -8.91
C ILE A 202 -8.57 19.27 -9.45
N ALA A 203 -9.60 19.14 -10.29
CA ALA A 203 -10.31 20.28 -10.85
C ALA A 203 -10.96 21.13 -9.75
N GLN A 204 -11.60 20.48 -8.76
CA GLN A 204 -12.23 21.18 -7.62
C GLN A 204 -11.20 21.98 -6.82
N GLU A 205 -10.02 21.43 -6.55
CA GLU A 205 -8.97 22.14 -5.83
C GLU A 205 -8.36 23.26 -6.68
N LEU A 206 -8.13 23.04 -7.98
CA LEU A 206 -7.64 24.08 -8.90
C LEU A 206 -8.58 25.29 -8.93
N ASP A 207 -9.88 25.05 -9.00
CA ASP A 207 -10.90 26.14 -9.05
C ASP A 207 -10.94 26.99 -7.76
N SER A 208 -10.26 26.56 -6.70
CA SER A 208 -10.12 27.30 -5.45
C SER A 208 -8.92 28.27 -5.43
N PHE A 209 -8.05 28.23 -6.44
CA PHE A 209 -6.96 29.18 -6.62
C PHE A 209 -7.44 30.44 -7.38
N GLU A 210 -6.77 31.56 -7.15
CA GLU A 210 -7.08 32.81 -7.84
C GLU A 210 -6.86 32.69 -9.37
N ASN A 211 -5.79 32.02 -9.78
CA ASN A 211 -5.45 31.78 -11.18
C ASN A 211 -5.27 30.26 -11.45
N PRO A 212 -6.35 29.51 -11.61
CA PRO A 212 -6.30 28.03 -11.74
C PRO A 212 -5.35 27.53 -12.83
N ASP A 213 -5.26 28.21 -13.98
CA ASP A 213 -4.48 27.77 -15.13
C ASP A 213 -2.97 27.93 -14.93
N SER A 214 -2.53 28.76 -13.98
CA SER A 214 -1.12 28.97 -13.65
C SER A 214 -0.59 28.07 -12.55
N VAL A 215 -1.47 27.36 -11.86
CA VAL A 215 -1.10 26.47 -10.77
C VAL A 215 -0.23 25.32 -11.27
N HIS A 216 0.88 25.06 -10.59
CA HIS A 216 1.70 23.90 -10.86
C HIS A 216 1.11 22.67 -10.16
N ILE A 217 0.75 21.62 -10.90
CA ILE A 217 0.26 20.36 -10.36
C ILE A 217 1.47 19.47 -10.02
N PHE A 218 1.56 19.01 -8.79
CA PHE A 218 2.67 18.22 -8.30
C PHE A 218 2.19 16.83 -7.87
N PHE A 219 2.46 15.81 -8.68
CA PHE A 219 2.13 14.43 -8.35
C PHE A 219 3.19 13.87 -7.41
N SER A 220 2.78 13.56 -6.18
CA SER A 220 3.63 12.90 -5.18
C SER A 220 3.27 11.40 -5.12
N ALA A 221 4.22 10.55 -5.51
CA ALA A 221 4.10 9.11 -5.43
C ALA A 221 4.95 8.57 -4.29
N HIS A 222 4.53 7.50 -3.63
CA HIS A 222 5.42 6.82 -2.68
C HIS A 222 6.64 6.27 -3.41
N GLY A 223 7.83 6.59 -2.93
CA GLY A 223 9.07 6.08 -3.50
C GLY A 223 9.26 4.59 -3.23
N VAL A 224 10.02 3.95 -4.11
CA VAL A 224 10.53 2.59 -3.88
C VAL A 224 12.02 2.55 -4.17
N PRO A 225 12.80 1.63 -3.56
CA PRO A 225 14.20 1.46 -3.92
C PRO A 225 14.36 1.23 -5.43
N ARG A 226 15.31 1.94 -6.05
CA ARG A 226 15.57 1.86 -7.48
C ARG A 226 15.86 0.43 -7.95
N SER A 227 16.51 -0.35 -7.10
CA SER A 227 16.77 -1.77 -7.34
C SER A 227 15.51 -2.63 -7.53
N TYR A 228 14.34 -2.19 -7.02
CA TYR A 228 13.08 -2.91 -7.27
C TYR A 228 12.67 -2.81 -8.73
N VAL A 229 12.91 -1.66 -9.36
CA VAL A 229 12.62 -1.43 -10.78
C VAL A 229 13.71 -2.06 -11.66
N ASP A 230 14.97 -1.67 -11.43
CA ASP A 230 16.08 -2.01 -12.33
C ASP A 230 16.47 -3.49 -12.28
N GLU A 231 16.44 -4.10 -11.08
CA GLU A 231 16.90 -5.48 -10.89
C GLU A 231 15.75 -6.47 -10.73
N ALA A 232 14.70 -6.10 -9.99
CA ALA A 232 13.56 -6.97 -9.76
C ALA A 232 12.42 -6.78 -10.79
N GLY A 233 12.51 -5.73 -11.66
CA GLY A 233 11.55 -5.43 -12.73
C GLY A 233 10.16 -5.09 -12.20
N ASP A 234 10.08 -4.38 -11.08
CA ASP A 234 8.83 -3.86 -10.54
C ASP A 234 8.23 -2.87 -11.55
N PRO A 235 7.01 -3.06 -12.04
CA PRO A 235 6.39 -2.16 -13.00
C PRO A 235 5.93 -0.83 -12.38
N TYR A 236 6.12 -0.62 -11.07
CA TYR A 236 5.57 0.48 -10.31
C TYR A 236 5.88 1.85 -10.92
N GLN A 237 7.13 2.12 -11.26
CA GLN A 237 7.53 3.39 -11.87
C GLN A 237 6.75 3.64 -13.17
N GLN A 238 6.73 2.66 -14.05
CA GLN A 238 6.02 2.76 -15.34
C GLN A 238 4.51 2.95 -15.12
N GLU A 239 3.91 2.24 -14.16
CA GLU A 239 2.48 2.35 -13.85
C GLU A 239 2.13 3.73 -13.26
N ILE A 240 3.01 4.32 -12.44
CA ILE A 240 2.84 5.69 -11.88
C ILE A 240 2.98 6.75 -13.00
N GLU A 241 4.00 6.66 -13.84
CA GLU A 241 4.20 7.59 -14.95
C GLU A 241 3.02 7.57 -15.92
N GLU A 242 2.57 6.38 -16.31
CA GLU A 242 1.39 6.21 -17.17
C GLU A 242 0.11 6.70 -16.48
N CYS A 243 -0.06 6.42 -15.18
CA CYS A 243 -1.20 6.89 -14.39
C CYS A 243 -1.24 8.42 -14.36
N THR A 244 -0.11 9.08 -14.11
CA THR A 244 0.00 10.54 -14.13
C THR A 244 -0.44 11.11 -15.48
N ALA A 245 0.05 10.54 -16.58
CA ALA A 245 -0.33 10.97 -17.93
C ALA A 245 -1.83 10.79 -18.19
N LEU A 246 -2.42 9.67 -17.77
CA LEU A 246 -3.85 9.39 -17.91
C LEU A 246 -4.72 10.32 -17.06
N VAL A 247 -4.28 10.67 -15.84
CA VAL A 247 -4.98 11.64 -14.99
C VAL A 247 -4.96 13.01 -15.65
N MET A 248 -3.80 13.49 -16.13
CA MET A 248 -3.71 14.77 -16.84
C MET A 248 -4.55 14.79 -18.12
N GLN A 249 -4.58 13.69 -18.87
CA GLN A 249 -5.43 13.54 -20.05
C GLN A 249 -6.92 13.62 -19.67
N THR A 250 -7.33 12.98 -18.56
CA THR A 250 -8.73 12.97 -18.09
C THR A 250 -9.12 14.33 -17.53
N LEU A 251 -8.20 15.02 -16.86
CA LEU A 251 -8.39 16.39 -16.35
C LEU A 251 -8.60 17.41 -17.49
N ALA A 252 -8.00 17.16 -18.65
CA ALA A 252 -8.09 17.99 -19.85
C ALA A 252 -7.74 19.48 -19.61
N ARG A 253 -6.76 19.76 -18.73
CA ARG A 253 -6.18 21.09 -18.50
C ARG A 253 -4.70 21.09 -18.86
N SER A 254 -4.18 22.29 -19.20
CA SER A 254 -2.80 22.49 -19.68
C SER A 254 -1.83 22.95 -18.57
N ASN A 255 -2.20 22.75 -17.31
CA ASN A 255 -1.36 23.13 -16.18
C ASN A 255 0.04 22.49 -16.28
N PRO A 256 1.11 23.21 -15.93
CA PRO A 256 2.42 22.60 -15.77
C PRO A 256 2.36 21.57 -14.65
N HIS A 257 3.04 20.45 -14.82
CA HIS A 257 3.03 19.40 -13.81
C HIS A 257 4.39 18.71 -13.65
N THR A 258 4.61 18.15 -12.47
CA THR A 258 5.81 17.39 -12.11
C THR A 258 5.39 16.13 -11.37
N LEU A 259 6.07 15.01 -11.62
CA LEU A 259 5.98 13.78 -10.83
C LEU A 259 7.25 13.65 -10.00
N ALA A 260 7.10 13.40 -8.69
CA ALA A 260 8.21 13.13 -7.79
C ALA A 260 7.87 12.02 -6.80
N TYR A 261 8.89 11.53 -6.08
CA TYR A 261 8.78 10.37 -5.20
C TYR A 261 9.13 10.76 -3.76
N GLN A 262 8.19 10.47 -2.83
CA GLN A 262 8.29 10.76 -1.39
C GLN A 262 8.82 9.59 -0.57
N SER A 263 8.97 9.81 0.74
CA SER A 263 9.20 8.77 1.77
C SER A 263 10.53 8.02 1.63
N ARG A 264 11.58 8.68 1.12
CA ARG A 264 12.94 8.10 1.04
C ARG A 264 13.47 7.72 2.42
N VAL A 265 13.90 6.47 2.59
CA VAL A 265 14.44 5.95 3.86
C VAL A 265 15.74 5.17 3.65
N GLY A 266 16.68 5.38 4.57
CA GLY A 266 17.95 4.63 4.63
C GLY A 266 18.95 4.99 3.51
N PRO A 267 20.06 4.23 3.40
CA PRO A 267 21.17 4.59 2.54
C PRO A 267 21.08 4.05 1.11
N VAL A 268 19.93 3.44 0.73
CA VAL A 268 19.75 2.90 -0.61
C VAL A 268 19.26 3.98 -1.58
N GLU A 269 19.54 3.82 -2.86
CA GLU A 269 19.03 4.72 -3.90
C GLU A 269 17.54 4.42 -4.15
N TRP A 270 16.73 5.48 -4.15
CA TRP A 270 15.28 5.45 -4.42
C TRP A 270 14.96 6.06 -5.77
N LEU A 271 13.74 5.85 -6.24
CA LEU A 271 13.24 6.54 -7.44
C LEU A 271 13.34 8.06 -7.28
N GLN A 272 13.63 8.74 -8.36
CA GLN A 272 13.85 10.20 -8.43
C GLN A 272 12.94 10.83 -9.51
N PRO A 273 12.70 12.17 -9.44
CA PRO A 273 13.20 13.11 -8.43
C PRO A 273 12.58 12.90 -7.06
N TYR A 274 13.29 13.27 -5.99
CA TYR A 274 12.72 13.25 -4.64
C TYR A 274 11.77 14.43 -4.43
N THR A 275 10.66 14.21 -3.73
CA THR A 275 9.61 15.23 -3.52
C THR A 275 10.18 16.49 -2.89
N GLU A 276 11.00 16.39 -1.83
CA GLU A 276 11.61 17.53 -1.17
C GLU A 276 12.50 18.35 -2.13
N ASP A 277 13.34 17.69 -2.91
CA ASP A 277 14.27 18.35 -3.84
C ASP A 277 13.51 19.03 -4.98
N ALA A 278 12.48 18.37 -5.53
CA ALA A 278 11.64 18.90 -6.60
C ALA A 278 10.82 20.13 -6.15
N ILE A 279 10.30 20.13 -4.91
CA ILE A 279 9.61 21.31 -4.35
C ILE A 279 10.56 22.50 -4.24
N LYS A 280 11.79 22.28 -3.73
CA LYS A 280 12.81 23.34 -3.64
C LYS A 280 13.19 23.89 -5.00
N GLU A 281 13.32 23.02 -6.01
CA GLU A 281 13.60 23.43 -7.39
C GLU A 281 12.47 24.28 -7.98
N LEU A 282 11.20 23.89 -7.79
CA LEU A 282 10.04 24.68 -8.23
C LEU A 282 9.98 26.05 -7.53
N GLY A 283 10.28 26.12 -6.25
CA GLY A 283 10.39 27.38 -5.51
C GLY A 283 11.49 28.29 -6.10
N ALA A 284 12.65 27.74 -6.41
CA ALA A 284 13.76 28.47 -7.06
C ALA A 284 13.40 28.95 -8.48
N GLN A 285 12.54 28.22 -9.21
CA GLN A 285 11.99 28.62 -10.50
C GLN A 285 10.90 29.69 -10.38
N GLY A 286 10.50 30.05 -9.17
CA GLY A 286 9.53 31.12 -8.92
C GLY A 286 8.07 30.67 -8.88
N VAL A 287 7.78 29.37 -8.80
CA VAL A 287 6.43 28.84 -8.59
C VAL A 287 5.88 29.36 -7.27
N LYS A 288 4.64 29.88 -7.27
CA LYS A 288 3.96 30.41 -6.09
C LYS A 288 2.76 29.58 -5.67
N ASP A 289 2.09 28.97 -6.64
CA ASP A 289 0.87 28.19 -6.47
C ASP A 289 1.17 26.72 -6.78
N LEU A 290 1.10 25.84 -5.79
CA LEU A 290 1.40 24.41 -5.90
C LEU A 290 0.22 23.59 -5.42
N LEU A 291 -0.28 22.71 -6.29
CA LEU A 291 -1.31 21.72 -5.95
C LEU A 291 -0.71 20.31 -5.93
N VAL A 292 -0.59 19.71 -4.75
CA VAL A 292 -0.01 18.36 -4.59
C VAL A 292 -1.10 17.30 -4.71
N VAL A 293 -0.83 16.28 -5.52
CA VAL A 293 -1.72 15.15 -5.80
C VAL A 293 -1.09 13.87 -5.26
N PRO A 294 -1.67 13.20 -4.23
CA PRO A 294 -1.14 11.95 -3.67
C PRO A 294 -1.50 10.75 -4.54
N ILE A 295 -0.83 10.59 -5.70
CA ILE A 295 -1.26 9.67 -6.77
C ILE A 295 -1.17 8.18 -6.41
N SER A 296 -0.38 7.80 -5.42
CA SER A 296 -0.24 6.40 -4.98
C SER A 296 -1.32 5.96 -3.99
N PHE A 297 -2.14 6.90 -3.49
CA PHE A 297 -2.97 6.69 -2.32
C PHE A 297 -4.45 6.93 -2.61
N VAL A 298 -5.29 5.99 -2.22
CA VAL A 298 -6.74 6.10 -2.37
C VAL A 298 -7.46 6.42 -1.05
N SER A 299 -6.73 6.48 0.05
CA SER A 299 -7.24 6.77 1.39
C SER A 299 -6.30 7.69 2.14
N GLU A 300 -6.86 8.58 2.96
CA GLU A 300 -6.05 9.40 3.86
C GLU A 300 -5.33 8.54 4.90
N HIS A 301 -4.08 8.87 5.17
CA HIS A 301 -3.23 8.24 6.18
C HIS A 301 -2.05 9.15 6.53
N ILE A 302 -1.06 8.64 7.27
CA ILE A 302 0.06 9.45 7.76
C ILE A 302 0.83 10.15 6.64
N GLU A 303 1.03 9.48 5.49
CA GLU A 303 1.83 10.01 4.38
C GLU A 303 1.10 11.13 3.61
N THR A 304 -0.24 11.20 3.68
CA THR A 304 -1.00 12.31 3.11
C THR A 304 -1.19 13.43 4.11
N LEU A 305 -1.54 13.10 5.37
CA LEU A 305 -1.94 14.07 6.38
C LEU A 305 -0.76 14.70 7.13
N GLU A 306 0.35 13.98 7.26
CA GLU A 306 1.53 14.48 7.97
C GLU A 306 2.66 14.79 6.97
N GLU A 307 3.11 13.83 6.18
CA GLU A 307 4.26 14.04 5.29
C GLU A 307 3.96 15.11 4.21
N ILE A 308 2.77 15.06 3.56
CA ILE A 308 2.42 16.06 2.52
C ILE A 308 1.90 17.35 3.16
N ASP A 309 0.90 17.28 4.05
CA ASP A 309 0.22 18.48 4.54
C ASP A 309 1.03 19.27 5.57
N ILE A 310 1.99 18.65 6.25
CA ILE A 310 2.83 19.28 7.27
C ILE A 310 4.27 19.39 6.76
N GLU A 311 5.01 18.28 6.62
CA GLU A 311 6.45 18.33 6.29
C GLU A 311 6.70 18.98 4.93
N TYR A 312 6.01 18.58 3.85
CA TYR A 312 6.26 19.17 2.52
C TYR A 312 5.65 20.57 2.35
N ARG A 313 4.63 20.91 3.11
CA ARG A 313 4.13 22.29 3.18
C ARG A 313 5.21 23.22 3.75
N GLU A 314 5.87 22.82 4.84
CA GLU A 314 6.97 23.61 5.43
C GLU A 314 8.12 23.79 4.45
N VAL A 315 8.48 22.73 3.71
CA VAL A 315 9.51 22.81 2.65
C VAL A 315 9.09 23.78 1.54
N ALA A 316 7.82 23.75 1.10
CA ALA A 316 7.30 24.62 0.08
C ALA A 316 7.31 26.10 0.51
N GLU A 317 6.84 26.39 1.71
CA GLU A 317 6.85 27.73 2.29
C GLU A 317 8.27 28.28 2.44
N ALA A 318 9.21 27.47 2.95
CA ALA A 318 10.63 27.82 3.06
C ALA A 318 11.29 28.07 1.69
N SER A 319 10.74 27.47 0.62
CA SER A 319 11.22 27.63 -0.76
C SER A 319 10.52 28.78 -1.50
N GLY A 320 9.63 29.53 -0.82
CA GLY A 320 8.91 30.70 -1.40
C GLY A 320 7.67 30.35 -2.20
N ILE A 321 7.13 29.14 -2.02
CA ILE A 321 5.81 28.73 -2.52
C ILE A 321 4.79 29.08 -1.45
N HIS A 322 3.95 30.10 -1.70
CA HIS A 322 3.08 30.68 -0.66
C HIS A 322 1.68 30.10 -0.64
N ASN A 323 1.25 29.47 -1.72
CA ASN A 323 -0.07 28.88 -1.82
C ASN A 323 0.04 27.39 -2.14
N PHE A 324 0.25 26.62 -1.07
CA PHE A 324 0.37 25.16 -1.12
C PHE A 324 -0.97 24.54 -0.74
N ARG A 325 -1.50 23.68 -1.63
CA ARG A 325 -2.70 22.88 -1.37
C ARG A 325 -2.45 21.42 -1.72
N ARG A 326 -3.21 20.54 -1.11
CA ARG A 326 -3.21 19.12 -1.44
C ARG A 326 -4.60 18.67 -1.86
N VAL A 327 -4.67 17.89 -2.93
CA VAL A 327 -5.89 17.18 -3.33
C VAL A 327 -6.20 16.10 -2.29
N PRO A 328 -7.42 16.04 -1.73
CA PRO A 328 -7.79 14.98 -0.80
C PRO A 328 -7.67 13.61 -1.48
N ALA A 329 -7.35 12.58 -0.69
CA ALA A 329 -7.42 11.21 -1.19
C ALA A 329 -8.87 10.85 -1.56
N LEU A 330 -9.02 9.85 -2.44
CA LEU A 330 -10.33 9.48 -2.99
C LEU A 330 -11.34 9.03 -1.92
N ASN A 331 -10.87 8.39 -0.87
CA ASN A 331 -11.70 7.87 0.23
C ASN A 331 -12.96 7.15 -0.31
N THR A 332 -14.15 7.68 -0.02
CA THR A 332 -15.44 7.14 -0.49
C THR A 332 -16.05 7.94 -1.64
N HIS A 333 -15.23 8.60 -2.46
CA HIS A 333 -15.72 9.39 -3.60
C HIS A 333 -16.65 8.53 -4.50
N PRO A 334 -17.89 8.96 -4.80
CA PRO A 334 -18.89 8.09 -5.45
C PRO A 334 -18.42 7.49 -6.78
N THR A 335 -17.80 8.29 -7.65
CA THR A 335 -17.27 7.83 -8.94
C THR A 335 -16.16 6.78 -8.77
N PHE A 336 -15.32 6.91 -7.74
CA PHE A 336 -14.29 5.93 -7.40
C PHE A 336 -14.90 4.63 -6.91
N ILE A 337 -15.88 4.68 -5.99
CA ILE A 337 -16.58 3.49 -5.47
C ILE A 337 -17.33 2.77 -6.60
N GLU A 338 -17.98 3.50 -7.50
CA GLU A 338 -18.60 2.93 -8.68
C GLU A 338 -17.57 2.21 -9.57
N GLY A 339 -16.43 2.82 -9.81
CA GLY A 339 -15.32 2.23 -10.56
C GLY A 339 -14.78 0.95 -9.92
N MET A 340 -14.66 0.90 -8.59
CA MET A 340 -14.29 -0.34 -7.88
C MET A 340 -15.36 -1.42 -8.07
N ALA A 341 -16.64 -1.07 -8.02
CA ALA A 341 -17.71 -2.03 -8.25
C ALA A 341 -17.66 -2.60 -9.69
N ASP A 342 -17.36 -1.77 -10.67
CA ASP A 342 -17.18 -2.22 -12.06
C ASP A 342 -15.99 -3.18 -12.23
N LEU A 343 -14.87 -2.93 -11.53
CA LEU A 343 -13.75 -3.86 -11.48
C LEU A 343 -14.14 -5.22 -10.92
N VAL A 344 -14.90 -5.24 -9.82
CA VAL A 344 -15.38 -6.48 -9.20
C VAL A 344 -16.32 -7.23 -10.15
N VAL A 345 -17.31 -6.54 -10.74
CA VAL A 345 -18.25 -7.16 -11.68
C VAL A 345 -17.54 -7.70 -12.92
N ALA A 346 -16.54 -6.99 -13.44
CA ALA A 346 -15.72 -7.44 -14.56
C ALA A 346 -14.89 -8.67 -14.18
N ALA A 347 -14.27 -8.68 -13.01
CA ALA A 347 -13.47 -9.80 -12.51
C ALA A 347 -14.30 -11.07 -12.30
N LEU A 348 -15.55 -10.94 -11.86
CA LEU A 348 -16.49 -12.07 -11.73
C LEU A 348 -16.87 -12.70 -13.07
N LYS A 349 -16.81 -11.93 -14.16
CA LYS A 349 -17.10 -12.40 -15.53
C LYS A 349 -15.86 -12.93 -16.25
N SER A 350 -14.66 -12.58 -15.79
CA SER A 350 -13.40 -12.94 -16.42
C SER A 350 -12.92 -14.34 -16.00
N PRO A 351 -12.10 -15.04 -16.82
CA PRO A 351 -11.41 -16.23 -16.38
C PRO A 351 -10.63 -15.96 -15.10
N SER A 352 -10.71 -16.87 -14.12
CA SER A 352 -10.07 -16.69 -12.83
C SER A 352 -8.55 -16.60 -12.94
N LEU A 353 -7.97 -15.45 -12.56
CA LEU A 353 -6.54 -15.24 -12.43
C LEU A 353 -6.11 -15.71 -11.03
N LYS A 354 -5.31 -16.79 -10.96
CA LYS A 354 -4.91 -17.39 -9.69
C LYS A 354 -3.69 -16.68 -9.08
N LEU A 355 -3.57 -16.70 -7.76
CA LEU A 355 -2.41 -16.16 -7.03
C LEU A 355 -1.09 -16.70 -7.58
N ALA A 356 -1.02 -18.00 -7.87
CA ALA A 356 0.16 -18.62 -8.47
C ALA A 356 0.51 -18.00 -9.83
N GLN A 357 -0.47 -17.63 -10.65
CA GLN A 357 -0.26 -17.00 -11.95
C GLN A 357 0.22 -15.55 -11.78
N VAL A 358 -0.37 -14.79 -10.84
CA VAL A 358 0.05 -13.43 -10.55
C VAL A 358 1.46 -13.41 -9.97
N THR A 359 1.76 -14.30 -9.05
CA THR A 359 3.12 -14.45 -8.51
C THR A 359 4.10 -15.04 -9.53
N GLN A 360 3.65 -15.83 -10.52
CA GLN A 360 4.47 -16.39 -11.61
C GLN A 360 4.61 -15.46 -12.81
N LEU A 361 3.58 -14.71 -13.19
CA LEU A 361 3.69 -13.67 -14.21
C LEU A 361 4.77 -12.66 -13.83
N LYS A 362 4.96 -12.44 -12.53
CA LYS A 362 6.04 -11.62 -11.99
C LYS A 362 7.31 -12.41 -11.62
N LYS A 363 7.35 -13.75 -11.79
CA LYS A 363 8.61 -14.54 -11.84
C LYS A 363 9.42 -14.34 -13.12
N LYS A 364 8.85 -13.76 -14.18
CA LYS A 364 9.65 -13.22 -15.31
C LYS A 364 10.36 -11.92 -14.94
N VAL A 365 9.82 -11.17 -14.02
CA VAL A 365 10.56 -10.26 -13.18
C VAL A 365 11.41 -11.15 -12.29
N LYS A 366 12.71 -11.19 -12.49
CA LYS A 366 13.65 -11.81 -11.57
C LYS A 366 13.32 -11.27 -10.19
N MET A 367 12.39 -11.95 -9.46
CA MET A 367 12.41 -11.79 -8.01
C MET A 367 13.87 -11.99 -7.68
N TYR A 368 14.46 -11.03 -6.98
CA TYR A 368 15.83 -11.15 -6.54
C TYR A 368 16.08 -12.61 -6.27
N PRO A 369 17.02 -13.29 -6.97
CA PRO A 369 17.43 -14.55 -6.49
C PRO A 369 17.53 -14.30 -4.99
N GLN A 370 16.91 -15.13 -4.14
CA GLN A 370 17.47 -15.29 -2.83
C GLN A 370 18.90 -15.70 -3.16
N GLU A 371 19.78 -14.72 -3.34
CA GLU A 371 21.20 -14.97 -3.33
C GLU A 371 21.43 -15.53 -1.95
N ARG A 372 21.23 -16.85 -1.86
CA ARG A 372 21.79 -17.61 -0.76
C ARG A 372 23.22 -17.14 -0.74
N TRP A 373 23.57 -16.44 0.31
CA TRP A 373 24.91 -16.06 0.58
C TRP A 373 25.81 -17.23 0.15
N GLN A 374 26.54 -17.03 -0.95
CA GLN A 374 27.42 -18.04 -1.49
C GLN A 374 28.78 -17.81 -0.85
N TRP A 375 29.23 -18.79 -0.08
CA TRP A 375 30.60 -18.81 0.40
C TRP A 375 31.55 -18.79 -0.80
N GLY A 376 32.52 -17.90 -0.78
CA GLY A 376 33.52 -17.80 -1.81
C GLY A 376 33.86 -16.36 -2.23
N ILE A 377 34.71 -16.22 -3.24
CA ILE A 377 35.06 -14.93 -3.83
C ILE A 377 33.95 -14.60 -4.85
N THR A 378 32.83 -14.10 -4.36
CA THR A 378 31.72 -13.60 -5.16
C THR A 378 31.48 -12.14 -4.82
N THR A 379 31.02 -11.34 -5.80
CA THR A 379 30.71 -9.91 -5.58
C THR A 379 29.73 -9.70 -4.40
N SER A 380 28.79 -10.62 -4.22
CA SER A 380 27.87 -10.61 -3.08
C SER A 380 28.60 -10.85 -1.75
N ALA A 381 29.50 -11.83 -1.69
CA ALA A 381 30.28 -12.10 -0.50
C ALA A 381 31.24 -10.94 -0.14
N GLU A 382 31.84 -10.31 -1.14
CA GLU A 382 32.73 -9.15 -0.93
C GLU A 382 31.98 -7.95 -0.37
N ILE A 383 30.80 -7.61 -0.95
CA ILE A 383 29.97 -6.51 -0.46
C ILE A 383 29.51 -6.76 0.98
N TRP A 384 29.08 -7.99 1.29
CA TRP A 384 28.62 -8.31 2.64
C TRP A 384 29.74 -8.41 3.66
N ASN A 385 30.88 -8.99 3.30
CA ASN A 385 32.07 -9.01 4.16
C ASN A 385 32.56 -7.59 4.47
N GLY A 386 32.54 -6.68 3.48
CA GLY A 386 32.87 -5.28 3.67
C GLY A 386 31.88 -4.57 4.61
N ARG A 387 30.58 -4.79 4.46
CA ARG A 387 29.53 -4.21 5.32
C ARG A 387 29.61 -4.74 6.75
N ILE A 388 29.84 -6.03 6.95
CA ILE A 388 30.02 -6.64 8.27
C ILE A 388 31.29 -6.13 8.93
N ALA A 389 32.40 -6.02 8.19
CA ALA A 389 33.65 -5.45 8.71
C ALA A 389 33.48 -3.97 9.12
N MET A 390 32.79 -3.17 8.34
CA MET A 390 32.45 -1.79 8.70
C MET A 390 31.55 -1.71 9.93
N LEU A 391 30.53 -2.57 10.04
CA LEU A 391 29.65 -2.61 11.21
C LEU A 391 30.41 -2.98 12.47
N ILE A 392 31.26 -4.00 12.41
CA ILE A 392 32.12 -4.41 13.53
C ILE A 392 33.10 -3.29 13.90
N GLY A 393 33.68 -2.63 12.90
CA GLY A 393 34.56 -1.45 13.12
C GLY A 393 33.81 -0.30 13.78
N CYS A 394 32.62 0.04 13.36
CA CYS A 394 31.79 1.08 13.97
C CYS A 394 31.40 0.73 15.43
N ILE A 395 30.95 -0.53 15.67
CA ILE A 395 30.65 -1.00 17.02
C ILE A 395 31.90 -0.93 17.90
N GLY A 396 33.06 -1.30 17.35
CA GLY A 396 34.33 -1.22 18.03
C GLY A 396 34.71 0.19 18.45
N LEU A 397 34.59 1.13 17.53
CA LEU A 397 34.83 2.54 17.81
C LEU A 397 33.89 3.10 18.89
N VAL A 398 32.62 2.71 18.86
CA VAL A 398 31.63 3.12 19.87
C VAL A 398 32.01 2.54 21.25
N ILE A 399 32.38 1.27 21.31
CA ILE A 399 32.84 0.64 22.56
C ILE A 399 34.11 1.33 23.07
N GLU A 400 35.07 1.62 22.21
CA GLU A 400 36.29 2.32 22.57
C GLU A 400 36.05 3.75 23.07
N LEU A 401 35.15 4.50 22.42
CA LEU A 401 34.71 5.82 22.86
C LEU A 401 34.03 5.82 24.23
N ILE A 402 33.21 4.79 24.51
CA ILE A 402 32.45 4.70 25.77
C ILE A 402 33.33 4.17 26.90
N THR A 403 34.20 3.21 26.63
CA THR A 403 34.93 2.48 27.65
C THR A 403 36.40 2.94 27.81
N GLY A 404 36.93 3.68 26.82
CA GLY A 404 38.34 4.03 26.74
C GLY A 404 39.25 2.83 26.48
N ARG A 405 38.70 1.66 26.10
CA ARG A 405 39.48 0.42 25.90
C ARG A 405 39.12 -0.18 24.53
N GLY A 406 40.12 -0.52 23.73
CA GLY A 406 39.93 -1.10 22.40
C GLY A 406 39.28 -2.49 22.45
N ILE A 407 38.63 -2.88 21.34
CA ILE A 407 38.00 -4.20 21.21
C ILE A 407 38.92 -5.35 21.57
N LEU A 408 40.21 -5.29 21.22
CA LEU A 408 41.17 -6.34 21.46
C LEU A 408 41.38 -6.60 22.95
N HIS A 409 41.20 -5.58 23.80
CA HIS A 409 41.23 -5.72 25.26
C HIS A 409 40.00 -6.49 25.80
N PHE A 410 38.83 -6.33 25.20
CA PHE A 410 37.62 -7.06 25.59
C PHE A 410 37.64 -8.54 25.13
N VAL A 411 38.35 -8.84 24.05
CA VAL A 411 38.48 -10.21 23.51
C VAL A 411 39.66 -10.95 24.15
N GLY A 412 40.39 -10.30 25.06
CA GLY A 412 41.52 -10.91 25.82
C GLY A 412 42.76 -11.18 24.96
N ILE A 413 42.97 -10.41 23.89
CA ILE A 413 44.10 -10.53 22.97
C ILE A 413 45.18 -9.49 23.31
N LEU A 414 44.84 -8.40 24.03
CA LEU A 414 45.73 -7.37 24.58
C LEU A 414 45.28 -6.94 25.95
#